data_ba8337d5d68408c2c7e2852b4bd19134
#
_entry.id   ba8337d5d68408c2c7e2852b4bd19134
#
_cell.length_a   1.000
_cell.length_b   1.000
_cell.length_c   1.000
_cell.angle_alpha   90.00
_cell.angle_beta   90.00
_cell.angle_gamma   90.00
#
_symmetry.space_group_name_H-M   'P 1'
#
loop_
_entity.id
_entity.type
_entity.pdbx_description
1 polymer ?
#
loop_
_entity_poly.entity_id
_entity_poly.type
_entity_poly.pdbx_seq_one_letter_code
_entity_poly.pdbx_strand_id
1 'polypeptide(L)' 'MTAKELVKTLMGNKNISNAQMASALNITQAALWDRLNPKKTNNMTVQKLNSMLNQMDCELIIRDKTSGQEHVVED' A
#
# COMPACT_ATOMS: atom_id res chain seq x y z
N MET A 1 12.59 5.25 0.02
CA MET A 1 11.63 4.38 0.74
C MET A 1 10.93 3.49 -0.28
N THR A 2 10.88 2.19 -0.02
CA THR A 2 10.15 1.27 -0.88
C THR A 2 8.64 1.36 -0.63
N ALA A 3 7.84 0.84 -1.57
CA ALA A 3 6.39 0.81 -1.40
C ALA A 3 5.99 0.07 -0.12
N LYS A 4 6.65 -1.06 0.17
CA LYS A 4 6.37 -1.84 1.38
C LYS A 4 6.70 -1.07 2.65
N GLU A 5 7.83 -0.39 2.68
CA GLU A 5 8.22 0.44 3.82
C GLU A 5 7.24 1.59 4.02
N LEU A 6 6.80 2.21 2.92
CA LEU A 6 5.83 3.30 2.97
C LEU A 6 4.50 2.84 3.57
N VAL A 7 3.99 1.70 3.13
CA VAL A 7 2.74 1.14 3.67
C VAL A 7 2.88 0.89 5.17
N LYS A 8 3.98 0.27 5.59
CA LYS A 8 4.24 0.00 7.01
C LYS A 8 4.31 1.29 7.82
N THR A 9 4.97 2.31 7.28
CA THR A 9 5.09 3.63 7.94
C THR A 9 3.72 4.27 8.11
N LEU A 10 2.90 4.26 7.07
CA LEU A 10 1.55 4.82 7.12
C LEU A 10 0.66 4.08 8.10
N MET A 11 0.74 2.74 8.13
CA MET A 11 0.00 1.95 9.11
C MET A 11 0.39 2.34 10.53
N GLY A 12 1.69 2.48 10.80
CA GLY A 12 2.18 2.91 12.11
C GLY A 12 1.68 4.30 12.48
N ASN A 13 1.76 5.24 11.56
CA ASN A 13 1.32 6.63 11.79
C ASN A 13 -0.17 6.71 12.09
N LYS A 14 -0.97 5.83 11.50
CA LYS A 14 -2.43 5.83 11.64
C LYS A 14 -2.92 4.81 12.66
N ASN A 15 -2.00 4.13 13.35
CA ASN A 15 -2.31 3.11 14.37
C ASN A 15 -3.18 1.98 13.81
N ILE A 16 -2.88 1.55 12.59
CA ILE A 16 -3.57 0.43 11.94
C ILE A 16 -2.73 -0.83 12.13
N SER A 17 -3.30 -1.84 12.77
CA SER A 17 -2.62 -3.11 13.00
C SER A 17 -2.66 -3.98 11.73
N ASN A 18 -1.79 -5.01 11.69
CA ASN A 18 -1.83 -6.00 10.62
C ASN A 18 -3.18 -6.70 10.56
N ALA A 19 -3.77 -7.01 11.72
CA ALA A 19 -5.09 -7.65 11.78
C ALA A 19 -6.17 -6.76 11.16
N GLN A 20 -6.13 -5.46 11.46
CA GLN A 20 -7.10 -4.50 10.93
C GLN A 20 -6.96 -4.36 9.41
N MET A 21 -5.73 -4.23 8.93
CA MET A 21 -5.49 -4.10 7.49
C MET A 21 -5.89 -5.38 6.74
N ALA A 22 -5.52 -6.54 7.25
CA ALA A 22 -5.87 -7.83 6.63
C ALA A 22 -7.39 -7.99 6.56
N SER A 23 -8.09 -7.64 7.63
CA SER A 23 -9.55 -7.68 7.66
C SER A 23 -10.17 -6.73 6.63
N ALA A 24 -9.66 -5.51 6.56
CA ALA A 24 -10.15 -4.51 5.59
C ALA A 24 -9.95 -4.96 4.14
N LEU A 25 -8.85 -5.67 3.86
CA LEU A 25 -8.55 -6.20 2.54
C LEU A 25 -9.18 -7.57 2.27
N ASN A 26 -9.85 -8.15 3.27
CA ASN A 26 -10.44 -9.48 3.19
C ASN A 26 -9.41 -10.57 2.84
N ILE A 27 -8.25 -10.48 3.48
CA ILE A 27 -7.18 -11.47 3.36
C ILE A 27 -6.74 -11.92 4.75
N THR A 28 -5.96 -13.00 4.81
CA THR A 28 -5.41 -13.48 6.09
C THR A 28 -4.24 -12.59 6.52
N GLN A 29 -3.95 -12.60 7.83
CA GLN A 29 -2.79 -11.89 8.34
C GLN A 29 -1.49 -12.46 7.76
N ALA A 30 -1.42 -13.77 7.55
CA ALA A 30 -0.28 -14.41 6.91
C ALA A 30 -0.06 -13.90 5.48
N ALA A 31 -1.15 -13.74 4.72
CA ALA A 31 -1.10 -13.21 3.36
C ALA A 31 -0.62 -11.74 3.36
N LEU A 32 -1.08 -10.95 4.31
CA LEU A 32 -0.64 -9.56 4.46
C LEU A 32 0.84 -9.50 4.83
N TRP A 33 1.26 -10.31 5.81
CA TRP A 33 2.66 -10.37 6.23
C TRP A 33 3.57 -10.70 5.04
N ASP A 34 3.16 -11.67 4.23
CA ASP A 34 3.88 -12.08 3.03
C ASP A 34 3.97 -10.94 2.01
N ARG A 35 2.86 -10.23 1.82
CA ARG A 35 2.78 -9.09 0.90
C ARG A 35 3.72 -7.95 1.31
N LEU A 36 3.91 -7.72 2.60
CA LEU A 36 4.74 -6.65 3.14
C LEU A 36 6.17 -7.09 3.47
N ASN A 37 6.50 -8.36 3.26
CA ASN A 37 7.82 -8.90 3.56
C ASN A 37 8.85 -8.34 2.58
N PRO A 38 9.88 -7.61 3.06
CA PRO A 38 10.88 -7.00 2.18
C PRO A 38 11.77 -8.02 1.48
N LYS A 39 11.82 -9.26 1.98
CA LYS A 39 12.61 -10.34 1.36
C LYS A 39 11.90 -10.94 0.15
N LYS A 40 10.61 -10.75 0.03
CA LYS A 40 9.83 -11.21 -1.12
C LYS A 40 9.86 -10.13 -2.20
N THR A 41 10.07 -10.55 -3.45
CA THR A 41 10.09 -9.62 -4.59
C THR A 41 8.93 -9.93 -5.54
N ASN A 42 8.51 -8.93 -6.29
CA ASN A 42 7.46 -9.06 -7.31
C ASN A 42 6.10 -9.52 -6.79
N ASN A 43 5.83 -9.32 -5.50
CA ASN A 43 4.54 -9.65 -4.90
C ASN A 43 3.70 -8.41 -4.55
N MET A 44 4.16 -7.22 -4.95
CA MET A 44 3.44 -5.98 -4.76
C MET A 44 3.11 -5.39 -6.13
N THR A 45 1.85 -5.50 -6.53
CA THR A 45 1.36 -4.85 -7.75
C THR A 45 0.86 -3.46 -7.44
N VAL A 46 0.73 -2.63 -8.47
CA VAL A 46 0.12 -1.29 -8.31
C VAL A 46 -1.28 -1.41 -7.74
N GLN A 47 -2.05 -2.39 -8.20
CA GLN A 47 -3.41 -2.63 -7.71
C GLN A 47 -3.42 -2.97 -6.22
N LYS A 48 -2.52 -3.86 -5.78
CA LYS A 48 -2.40 -4.22 -4.36
C LYS A 48 -1.99 -3.04 -3.51
N LEU A 49 -1.02 -2.26 -3.98
CA LEU A 49 -0.58 -1.05 -3.29
C LEU A 49 -1.72 -0.06 -3.15
N ASN A 50 -2.42 0.21 -4.24
CA ASN A 50 -3.55 1.15 -4.24
C ASN A 50 -4.66 0.70 -3.30
N SER A 51 -4.97 -0.59 -3.26
CA SER A 51 -5.98 -1.14 -2.34
C SER A 51 -5.62 -0.88 -0.88
N MET A 52 -4.34 -1.09 -0.51
CA MET A 52 -3.89 -0.83 0.85
C MET A 52 -3.92 0.66 1.20
N LEU A 53 -3.51 1.52 0.27
CA LEU A 53 -3.54 2.97 0.47
C LEU A 53 -4.97 3.47 0.64
N ASN A 54 -5.91 2.96 -0.14
CA ASN A 54 -7.32 3.35 -0.04
C ASN A 54 -7.91 2.99 1.32
N GLN A 55 -7.48 1.89 1.94
CA GLN A 55 -7.94 1.52 3.28
C GLN A 55 -7.45 2.49 4.36
N MET A 56 -6.44 3.26 4.06
CA MET A 56 -5.86 4.24 4.97
C MET A 56 -6.26 5.68 4.64
N ASP A 57 -7.24 5.85 3.78
CA ASP A 57 -7.67 7.16 3.29
C ASP A 57 -6.51 7.91 2.60
N CYS A 58 -5.69 7.15 1.89
CA CYS A 58 -4.59 7.65 1.09
C CYS A 58 -4.84 7.33 -0.37
N GLU A 59 -4.21 8.07 -1.26
CA GLU A 59 -4.30 7.80 -2.68
C GLU A 59 -2.91 7.67 -3.30
N LEU A 60 -2.84 6.94 -4.40
CA LEU A 60 -1.61 6.77 -5.16
C LEU A 60 -1.63 7.75 -6.34
N ILE A 61 -0.64 8.61 -6.38
CA ILE A 61 -0.53 9.66 -7.40
C ILE A 61 0.74 9.44 -8.20
N ILE A 62 0.61 9.51 -9.51
CA ILE A 62 1.75 9.51 -10.42
C ILE A 62 1.94 10.94 -10.91
N ARG A 63 3.14 11.50 -10.71
CA ARG A 63 3.45 12.84 -11.17
C ARG A 63 4.40 12.78 -12.34
N ASP A 64 4.03 13.44 -13.43
CA ASP A 64 4.90 13.67 -14.58
C ASP A 64 5.87 14.80 -14.21
N LYS A 65 7.13 14.46 -14.06
CA LYS A 65 8.15 15.42 -13.65
C LYS A 65 8.41 16.51 -14.70
N THR A 66 8.09 16.22 -15.95
CA THR A 66 8.32 17.18 -17.06
C THR A 66 7.26 18.27 -17.07
N SER A 67 5.99 17.89 -16.97
CA SER A 67 4.87 18.82 -17.05
C SER A 67 4.37 19.28 -15.68
N GLY A 68 4.67 18.53 -14.60
CA GLY A 68 4.15 18.77 -13.28
C GLY A 68 2.74 18.24 -13.08
N GLN A 69 2.15 17.62 -14.10
CA GLN A 69 0.80 17.06 -13.98
C GLN A 69 0.78 15.86 -13.04
N GLU A 70 -0.30 15.75 -12.28
CA GLU A 70 -0.52 14.65 -11.37
C GLU A 70 -1.77 13.86 -11.78
N HIS A 71 -1.67 12.54 -11.69
CA HIS A 71 -2.74 11.63 -12.05
C HIS A 71 -2.98 10.66 -10.90
N VAL A 72 -4.23 10.61 -10.42
CA VAL A 72 -4.61 9.66 -9.38
C VAL A 72 -4.79 8.28 -10.01
N VAL A 73 -4.19 7.27 -9.39
CA VAL A 73 -4.36 5.89 -9.85
C VAL A 73 -5.69 5.35 -9.33
N GLU A 74 -6.55 4.90 -10.24
CA GLU A 74 -7.83 4.29 -9.91
C GLU A 74 -7.83 2.83 -10.34
N ASP A 75 -8.56 2.01 -9.59
CA ASP A 75 -8.72 0.58 -9.91
C ASP A 75 -9.83 0.37 -10.92
#